data_65863c2b22369857157e452e1fefadc5
#
_entry.id   65863c2b22369857157e452e1fefadc5
#
_cell.length_a   1.000
_cell.length_b   1.000
_cell.length_c   1.000
_cell.angle_alpha   90.00
_cell.angle_beta   90.00
_cell.angle_gamma   90.00
#
_symmetry.space_group_name_H-M   'P 1'
#
loop_
_entity.id
_entity.type
_entity.pdbx_description
1 polymer ?
#
loop_
_entity_poly.entity_id
_entity_poly.type
_entity_poly.pdbx_seq_one_letter_code
_entity_poly.pdbx_strand_id
1 'polypeptide(L)'
;MKKCFTVILFAAAIACNTEPKSTPQTTATDSLINSAGGIADSVYEHGAKLITENDCLTCHKINEKSFGPSYNEISSRYPFSEGATENLAHSIMHGSKGLWGTNAMTPHSNLRYEDAKAMARYILSLKHTSTTHPNTK
;
A
#
# COMPACT_ATOMS: atom_id res chain seq x y z
N MET A 1 19.91 61.44 15.62
CA MET A 1 21.15 61.43 16.44
C MET A 1 21.78 60.07 16.20
N LYS A 2 22.77 59.95 15.28
CA LYS A 2 24.21 59.80 15.57
C LYS A 2 24.47 58.64 16.54
N LYS A 3 25.16 57.58 16.24
CA LYS A 3 26.50 57.30 15.71
C LYS A 3 26.67 55.79 15.56
N CYS A 4 27.22 55.32 14.52
CA CYS A 4 28.65 55.00 14.25
C CYS A 4 29.13 53.65 14.77
N PHE A 5 29.60 52.83 13.78
CA PHE A 5 30.89 52.17 13.70
C PHE A 5 31.11 50.95 14.63
N THR A 6 31.33 49.79 14.10
CA THR A 6 32.72 49.29 13.94
C THR A 6 32.72 48.00 13.08
N VAL A 7 33.50 48.03 12.03
CA VAL A 7 33.94 46.91 11.19
C VAL A 7 35.04 46.20 11.94
N ILE A 8 34.96 44.85 12.02
CA ILE A 8 36.16 44.04 12.31
C ILE A 8 36.19 42.92 11.26
N LEU A 9 37.16 43.10 10.36
CA LEU A 9 37.68 42.10 9.44
C LEU A 9 38.58 41.15 10.25
N PHE A 10 38.37 39.84 10.17
CA PHE A 10 39.41 38.88 10.47
C PHE A 10 39.37 37.77 9.39
N ALA A 11 40.40 37.86 8.56
CA ALA A 11 40.77 36.79 7.64
C ALA A 11 41.71 35.83 8.39
N ALA A 12 41.42 34.55 8.33
CA ALA A 12 42.41 33.51 8.54
C ALA A 12 42.05 32.29 7.69
N ALA A 13 42.79 32.10 6.62
CA ALA A 13 42.82 30.90 5.81
C ALA A 13 43.58 29.82 6.59
N ILE A 14 42.98 28.63 6.70
CA ILE A 14 43.73 27.38 6.90
C ILE A 14 43.13 26.34 5.95
N ALA A 15 43.90 26.05 4.91
CA ALA A 15 43.73 24.91 4.03
C ALA A 15 44.07 23.62 4.80
N CYS A 16 43.17 22.67 4.86
CA CYS A 16 43.47 21.27 5.06
C CYS A 16 42.79 20.45 3.99
N ASN A 17 43.59 20.12 3.00
CA ASN A 17 43.31 19.15 1.97
C ASN A 17 43.37 17.77 2.64
N THR A 18 42.23 17.07 2.72
CA THR A 18 42.20 15.64 3.03
C THR A 18 41.33 14.98 1.99
N GLU A 19 41.96 14.34 1.01
CA GLU A 19 41.35 13.43 0.08
C GLU A 19 40.68 12.29 0.86
N PRO A 20 39.40 11.97 0.64
CA PRO A 20 38.85 10.69 1.06
C PRO A 20 39.18 9.66 -0.01
N LYS A 21 40.10 8.78 0.34
CA LYS A 21 40.39 7.48 -0.24
C LYS A 21 39.10 6.80 -0.78
N SER A 22 39.08 6.55 -2.05
CA SER A 22 38.05 5.77 -2.75
C SER A 22 37.94 4.35 -2.15
N THR A 23 36.89 4.12 -1.40
CA THR A 23 36.45 2.77 -1.01
C THR A 23 35.65 2.16 -2.18
N PRO A 24 35.85 0.89 -2.53
CA PRO A 24 35.13 0.27 -3.64
C PRO A 24 33.65 0.24 -3.35
N GLN A 25 32.89 0.79 -4.25
CA GLN A 25 31.43 0.74 -4.29
C GLN A 25 31.01 -0.70 -4.57
N THR A 26 30.78 -1.45 -3.50
CA THR A 26 30.13 -2.77 -3.58
C THR A 26 28.68 -2.54 -3.95
N THR A 27 28.31 -3.05 -5.09
CA THR A 27 26.99 -3.05 -5.70
C THR A 27 25.93 -3.52 -4.71
N ALA A 28 25.23 -2.56 -4.10
CA ALA A 28 24.06 -2.80 -3.22
C ALA A 28 22.75 -2.83 -4.02
N THR A 29 22.77 -3.29 -5.28
CA THR A 29 21.58 -3.30 -6.14
C THR A 29 20.82 -4.61 -6.09
N ASP A 30 21.41 -5.68 -5.53
CA ASP A 30 20.80 -7.01 -5.54
C ASP A 30 20.00 -7.33 -4.26
N SER A 31 20.21 -6.58 -3.17
CA SER A 31 19.46 -6.79 -1.91
C SER A 31 18.10 -6.08 -1.85
N LEU A 32 17.85 -5.07 -2.69
CA LEU A 32 16.59 -4.31 -2.65
C LEU A 32 15.44 -5.00 -3.42
N ILE A 33 15.76 -5.85 -4.38
CA ILE A 33 14.74 -6.57 -5.17
C ILE A 33 14.11 -7.71 -4.34
N ASN A 34 14.89 -8.34 -3.47
CA ASN A 34 14.38 -9.40 -2.59
C ASN A 34 13.58 -8.86 -1.39
N SER A 35 13.82 -7.61 -0.98
CA SER A 35 13.04 -6.96 0.08
C SER A 35 11.68 -6.46 -0.41
N ALA A 36 11.54 -6.10 -1.69
CA ALA A 36 10.26 -5.64 -2.25
C ALA A 36 9.23 -6.77 -2.36
N GLY A 37 9.64 -7.99 -2.71
CA GLY A 37 8.78 -9.17 -2.72
C GLY A 37 8.24 -9.49 -1.32
N GLY A 38 9.11 -9.55 -0.33
CA GLY A 38 8.71 -9.86 1.05
C GLY A 38 7.79 -8.82 1.69
N ILE A 39 7.93 -7.55 1.34
CA ILE A 39 7.03 -6.48 1.84
C ILE A 39 5.66 -6.57 1.17
N ALA A 40 5.61 -6.84 -0.14
CA ALA A 40 4.35 -7.00 -0.86
C ALA A 40 3.57 -8.20 -0.32
N ASP A 41 4.20 -9.34 -0.14
CA ASP A 41 3.58 -10.55 0.41
C ASP A 41 3.03 -10.30 1.83
N SER A 42 3.80 -9.63 2.69
CA SER A 42 3.36 -9.31 4.06
C SER A 42 2.15 -8.36 4.10
N VAL A 43 2.05 -7.41 3.16
CA VAL A 43 0.90 -6.50 3.06
C VAL A 43 -0.35 -7.24 2.62
N TYR A 44 -0.23 -8.19 1.67
CA TYR A 44 -1.36 -9.00 1.22
C TYR A 44 -1.82 -9.98 2.29
N GLU A 45 -0.89 -10.62 3.00
CA GLU A 45 -1.20 -11.48 4.15
C GLU A 45 -1.92 -10.72 5.26
N HIS A 46 -1.48 -9.49 5.57
CA HIS A 46 -2.14 -8.64 6.54
C HIS A 46 -3.58 -8.31 6.12
N GLY A 47 -3.81 -7.92 4.87
CA GLY A 47 -5.14 -7.67 4.33
C GLY A 47 -6.05 -8.90 4.36
N ALA A 48 -5.53 -10.07 3.99
CA ALA A 48 -6.25 -11.35 4.05
C ALA A 48 -6.67 -11.69 5.48
N LYS A 49 -5.75 -11.54 6.43
CA LYS A 49 -6.01 -11.76 7.85
C LYS A 49 -7.12 -10.84 8.37
N LEU A 50 -7.04 -9.56 8.10
CA LEU A 50 -8.06 -8.59 8.51
C LEU A 50 -9.46 -8.96 7.96
N ILE A 51 -9.55 -9.45 6.73
CA ILE A 51 -10.80 -9.90 6.14
C ILE A 51 -11.43 -11.07 6.92
N THR A 52 -10.61 -12.02 7.37
CA THR A 52 -11.10 -13.16 8.15
C THR A 52 -11.51 -12.78 9.58
N GLU A 53 -10.89 -11.76 10.14
CA GLU A 53 -11.14 -11.28 11.50
C GLU A 53 -12.35 -10.33 11.60
N ASN A 54 -12.87 -9.82 10.47
CA ASN A 54 -13.92 -8.81 10.45
C ASN A 54 -15.22 -9.25 9.75
N ASP A 55 -15.56 -10.53 9.81
CA ASP A 55 -16.82 -11.13 9.31
C ASP A 55 -17.12 -10.91 7.82
N CYS A 56 -16.18 -10.39 7.04
CA CYS A 56 -16.35 -10.06 5.63
C CYS A 56 -16.82 -11.27 4.81
N LEU A 57 -16.29 -12.48 5.13
CA LEU A 57 -16.59 -13.73 4.44
C LEU A 57 -18.01 -14.26 4.69
N THR A 58 -18.76 -13.65 5.60
CA THR A 58 -20.19 -13.94 5.78
C THR A 58 -20.99 -13.52 4.55
N CYS A 59 -20.68 -12.35 3.98
CA CYS A 59 -21.39 -11.78 2.83
C CYS A 59 -20.61 -11.86 1.52
N HIS A 60 -19.29 -11.96 1.56
CA HIS A 60 -18.41 -12.08 0.39
C HIS A 60 -17.72 -13.44 0.37
N LYS A 61 -17.54 -13.99 -0.83
CA LYS A 61 -16.70 -15.19 -1.05
C LYS A 61 -15.57 -14.81 -2.00
N ILE A 62 -14.52 -15.63 -2.06
CA ILE A 62 -13.39 -15.38 -2.95
C ILE A 62 -13.82 -15.48 -4.42
N ASN A 63 -14.44 -16.59 -4.78
CA ASN A 63 -14.68 -16.98 -6.17
C ASN A 63 -16.15 -16.83 -6.63
N GLU A 64 -17.08 -16.86 -5.72
CA GLU A 64 -18.50 -16.93 -6.05
C GLU A 64 -19.31 -15.81 -5.38
N LYS A 65 -20.31 -15.30 -6.09
CA LYS A 65 -21.23 -14.32 -5.57
C LYS A 65 -22.09 -14.95 -4.47
N SER A 66 -22.28 -14.21 -3.38
CA SER A 66 -23.16 -14.57 -2.28
C SER A 66 -24.13 -13.42 -2.02
N PHE A 67 -24.24 -12.94 -0.79
CA PHE A 67 -25.02 -11.75 -0.49
C PHE A 67 -24.40 -10.48 -1.12
N GLY A 68 -23.10 -10.36 -1.07
CA GLY A 68 -22.30 -9.36 -1.79
C GLY A 68 -21.58 -9.96 -3.02
N PRO A 69 -20.91 -9.13 -3.82
CA PRO A 69 -20.06 -9.59 -4.92
C PRO A 69 -18.90 -10.45 -4.39
N SER A 70 -18.41 -11.37 -5.20
CA SER A 70 -17.18 -12.09 -4.90
C SER A 70 -15.97 -11.14 -4.98
N TYR A 71 -14.88 -11.48 -4.29
CA TYR A 71 -13.66 -10.70 -4.39
C TYR A 71 -13.05 -10.73 -5.80
N ASN A 72 -13.20 -11.84 -6.52
CA ASN A 72 -12.80 -11.92 -7.93
C ASN A 72 -13.65 -11.02 -8.85
N GLU A 73 -14.95 -10.88 -8.60
CA GLU A 73 -15.76 -9.89 -9.32
C GLU A 73 -15.29 -8.46 -9.04
N ILE A 74 -14.97 -8.15 -7.78
CA ILE A 74 -14.46 -6.82 -7.40
C ILE A 74 -13.12 -6.57 -8.08
N SER A 75 -12.14 -7.47 -7.95
CA SER A 75 -10.81 -7.32 -8.56
C SER A 75 -10.85 -7.26 -10.09
N SER A 76 -11.85 -7.88 -10.71
CA SER A 76 -12.05 -7.83 -12.16
C SER A 76 -12.63 -6.50 -12.62
N ARG A 77 -13.46 -5.87 -11.79
CA ARG A 77 -14.13 -4.60 -12.11
C ARG A 77 -13.25 -3.38 -11.90
N TYR A 78 -12.37 -3.41 -10.92
CA TYR A 78 -11.52 -2.27 -10.55
C TYR A 78 -10.05 -2.54 -10.93
N PRO A 79 -9.33 -1.52 -11.45
CA PRO A 79 -7.90 -1.65 -11.70
C PRO A 79 -7.14 -1.76 -10.37
N PHE A 80 -5.99 -2.43 -10.39
CA PHE A 80 -5.07 -2.40 -9.24
C PHE A 80 -4.36 -1.05 -9.21
N SER A 81 -4.93 -0.09 -8.49
CA SER A 81 -4.43 1.28 -8.38
C SER A 81 -4.72 1.87 -7.00
N GLU A 82 -3.97 2.90 -6.61
CA GLU A 82 -4.20 3.56 -5.33
C GLU A 82 -5.60 4.18 -5.25
N GLY A 83 -6.08 4.83 -6.30
CA GLY A 83 -7.43 5.40 -6.31
C GLY A 83 -8.54 4.35 -6.15
N ALA A 84 -8.39 3.15 -6.77
CA ALA A 84 -9.32 2.05 -6.55
C ALA A 84 -9.23 1.51 -5.11
N THR A 85 -8.01 1.43 -4.57
CA THR A 85 -7.77 1.02 -3.18
C THR A 85 -8.49 1.95 -2.20
N GLU A 86 -8.34 3.26 -2.37
CA GLU A 86 -8.99 4.27 -1.52
C GLU A 86 -10.51 4.22 -1.61
N ASN A 87 -11.06 4.10 -2.82
CA ASN A 87 -12.50 3.98 -3.04
C ASN A 87 -13.09 2.73 -2.38
N LEU A 88 -12.39 1.59 -2.47
CA LEU A 88 -12.82 0.36 -1.81
C LEU A 88 -12.67 0.45 -0.28
N ALA A 89 -11.59 1.04 0.22
CA ALA A 89 -11.40 1.29 1.65
C ALA A 89 -12.52 2.17 2.21
N HIS A 90 -12.88 3.23 1.48
CA HIS A 90 -14.03 4.07 1.84
C HIS A 90 -15.35 3.27 1.87
N SER A 91 -15.57 2.40 0.89
CA SER A 91 -16.75 1.54 0.85
C SER A 91 -16.78 0.53 2.02
N ILE A 92 -15.63 0.01 2.42
CA ILE A 92 -15.52 -0.87 3.60
C ILE A 92 -15.91 -0.10 4.87
N MET A 93 -15.38 1.09 5.08
CA MET A 93 -15.60 1.86 6.30
C MET A 93 -17.01 2.44 6.39
N HIS A 94 -17.57 2.90 5.28
CA HIS A 94 -18.85 3.65 5.27
C HIS A 94 -20.02 2.85 4.70
N GLY A 95 -19.76 1.63 4.21
CA GLY A 95 -20.74 0.86 3.49
C GLY A 95 -20.93 1.35 2.05
N SER A 96 -21.73 0.60 1.29
CA SER A 96 -22.08 0.98 -0.08
C SER A 96 -23.45 0.43 -0.45
N LYS A 97 -24.14 1.08 -1.43
CA LYS A 97 -25.43 0.65 -1.93
C LYS A 97 -25.54 0.93 -3.43
N GLY A 98 -26.18 0.02 -4.14
CA GLY A 98 -26.52 0.22 -5.55
C GLY A 98 -25.43 -0.13 -6.56
N LEU A 99 -24.17 -0.23 -6.17
CA LEU A 99 -23.05 -0.54 -7.08
C LEU A 99 -23.07 -1.98 -7.59
N TRP A 100 -23.59 -2.91 -6.79
CA TRP A 100 -23.59 -4.35 -7.03
C TRP A 100 -24.98 -4.98 -6.96
N GLY A 101 -26.04 -4.15 -7.00
CA GLY A 101 -27.41 -4.56 -6.89
C GLY A 101 -28.13 -3.85 -5.75
N THR A 102 -29.23 -4.43 -5.27
CA THR A 102 -30.10 -3.82 -4.25
C THR A 102 -29.58 -3.98 -2.82
N ASN A 103 -28.75 -5.00 -2.58
CA ASN A 103 -28.19 -5.26 -1.25
C ASN A 103 -27.22 -4.14 -0.84
N ALA A 104 -27.37 -3.67 0.38
CA ALA A 104 -26.45 -2.72 0.96
C ALA A 104 -25.34 -3.45 1.71
N MET A 105 -24.12 -2.95 1.58
CA MET A 105 -22.99 -3.35 2.40
C MET A 105 -23.00 -2.56 3.71
N THR A 106 -22.89 -3.26 4.83
CA THR A 106 -22.83 -2.66 6.17
C THR A 106 -21.51 -1.92 6.38
N PRO A 107 -21.52 -0.73 6.99
CA PRO A 107 -20.31 -0.03 7.36
C PRO A 107 -19.47 -0.77 8.41
N HIS A 108 -18.14 -0.74 8.25
CA HIS A 108 -17.18 -1.22 9.24
C HIS A 108 -16.42 -0.03 9.84
N SER A 109 -17.14 0.88 10.47
CA SER A 109 -16.62 2.17 10.95
C SER A 109 -15.57 2.06 12.08
N ASN A 110 -15.43 0.89 12.69
CA ASN A 110 -14.42 0.64 13.73
C ASN A 110 -13.04 0.30 13.15
N LEU A 111 -12.93 0.06 11.85
CA LEU A 111 -11.66 -0.20 11.19
C LEU A 111 -10.84 1.08 11.07
N ARG A 112 -9.53 0.94 11.21
CA ARG A 112 -8.61 2.01 10.83
C ARG A 112 -8.56 2.12 9.31
N TYR A 113 -8.37 3.33 8.82
CA TYR A 113 -8.30 3.57 7.37
C TYR A 113 -7.19 2.74 6.67
N GLU A 114 -6.02 2.63 7.30
CA GLU A 114 -4.92 1.82 6.75
C GLU A 114 -5.23 0.32 6.71
N ASP A 115 -5.99 -0.18 7.68
CA ASP A 115 -6.45 -1.57 7.68
C ASP A 115 -7.47 -1.82 6.56
N ALA A 116 -8.41 -0.90 6.36
CA ALA A 116 -9.33 -0.96 5.23
C ALA A 116 -8.60 -0.89 3.88
N LYS A 117 -7.55 -0.08 3.76
CA LYS A 117 -6.67 -0.05 2.57
C LYS A 117 -5.91 -1.37 2.36
N ALA A 118 -5.41 -1.98 3.42
CA ALA A 118 -4.75 -3.28 3.32
C ALA A 118 -5.72 -4.37 2.81
N MET A 119 -6.94 -4.40 3.32
CA MET A 119 -8.00 -5.28 2.84
C MET A 119 -8.31 -5.03 1.36
N ALA A 120 -8.47 -3.77 0.95
CA ALA A 120 -8.74 -3.38 -0.43
C ALA A 120 -7.61 -3.80 -1.38
N ARG A 121 -6.34 -3.62 -0.99
CA ARG A 121 -5.17 -4.08 -1.76
C ARG A 121 -5.16 -5.59 -1.93
N TYR A 122 -5.43 -6.35 -0.87
CA TYR A 122 -5.56 -7.79 -0.97
C TYR A 122 -6.65 -8.19 -1.98
N ILE A 123 -7.84 -7.62 -1.88
CA ILE A 123 -8.95 -7.92 -2.80
C ILE A 123 -8.54 -7.64 -4.25
N LEU A 124 -7.95 -6.48 -4.51
CA LEU A 124 -7.51 -6.09 -5.86
C LEU A 124 -6.37 -6.97 -6.39
N SER A 125 -5.53 -7.54 -5.54
CA SER A 125 -4.42 -8.42 -5.94
C SER A 125 -4.89 -9.78 -6.48
N LEU A 126 -6.08 -10.24 -6.14
CA LEU A 126 -6.58 -11.57 -6.51
C LEU A 126 -6.65 -11.81 -8.03
N LYS A 127 -6.91 -10.76 -8.80
CA LYS A 127 -6.87 -10.85 -10.28
C LYS A 127 -5.47 -11.17 -10.81
N HIS A 128 -4.44 -10.66 -10.17
CA HIS A 128 -3.05 -10.84 -10.61
C HIS A 128 -2.51 -12.21 -10.25
N THR A 129 -2.93 -12.79 -9.12
CA THR A 129 -2.51 -14.14 -8.72
C THR A 129 -3.14 -15.24 -9.58
N SER A 130 -4.32 -15.02 -10.11
CA SER A 130 -4.99 -15.99 -11.01
C SER A 130 -4.29 -16.19 -12.36
N THR A 131 -3.39 -15.29 -12.75
CA THR A 131 -2.68 -15.35 -14.04
C THR A 131 -1.33 -16.06 -13.93
N THR A 132 -0.85 -16.38 -12.72
CA THR A 132 0.52 -16.88 -12.48
C THR A 132 0.60 -18.40 -12.27
N HIS A 133 -0.53 -19.12 -12.23
CA HIS A 133 -0.52 -20.58 -12.26
C HIS A 133 -0.78 -21.09 -13.69
N PRO A 134 0.26 -21.42 -14.48
CA PRO A 134 0.05 -22.25 -15.67
C PRO A 134 -0.40 -23.63 -15.18
N ASN A 135 -1.60 -24.05 -15.64
CA ASN A 135 -2.10 -25.41 -15.49
C ASN A 135 -1.00 -26.40 -15.84
N THR A 136 -0.37 -27.02 -14.86
CA THR A 136 0.30 -28.32 -15.02
C THR A 136 -0.78 -29.39 -15.11
N LYS A 137 -1.03 -29.77 -16.34
CA LYS A 137 -1.86 -30.92 -16.69
C LYS A 137 -0.94 -32.16 -16.66
#